data_6d665d0ef33bc6b59ec6b63893d07bcf
#
_entry.id   6d665d0ef33bc6b59ec6b63893d07bcf
#
_cell.length_a   1.000
_cell.length_b   1.000
_cell.length_c   1.000
_cell.angle_alpha   90.00
_cell.angle_beta   90.00
_cell.angle_gamma   90.00
#
_symmetry.space_group_name_H-M   'P 1'
#
loop_
_entity.id
_entity.type
_entity.pdbx_description
1 polymer ?
#
loop_
_entity_poly.entity_id
_entity_poly.type
_entity_poly.pdbx_seq_one_letter_code
_entity_poly.pdbx_strand_id
1 'polypeptide(L)'
;PSTFFSVFPSSLVVLHMAKGVEVGVGGISGKDYQDPPPAPLVDPDELCRWSFYRAAIAEFIATLLFLYITVLTVIGYKSQSDPDKKPAEECGGVGILGIAWAFGGMIFVLVYCTAGISGGHINPAVTFGLFLARKVSLVRAVVYIVAQCLGAICGVGLVKSFQSAHYDAYGGGANRINDGYSSGTGLAAEIIGTFVLVYTVFSATDPKRNARDSHTPVLAPLPIGFAVFMVHLATIPVTGTGINPARSLGAAVILNQDAAWDDQWIFWVGPFIGAAIAAIYHQYILRAGAIKALGSFRSTTHMRI
;
A
#
# COMPACT_ATOMS: atom_id res chain seq x y z
N PRO A 1 -40.39 -42.14 0.08
CA PRO A 1 -39.62 -42.62 1.18
C PRO A 1 -38.20 -42.12 1.17
N SER A 2 -37.85 -41.55 2.27
CA SER A 2 -36.60 -41.64 3.02
C SER A 2 -35.34 -40.94 2.49
N THR A 3 -35.02 -39.86 3.14
CA THR A 3 -33.88 -39.72 4.09
C THR A 3 -32.50 -39.70 3.49
N PHE A 4 -31.96 -38.48 3.40
CA PHE A 4 -30.52 -38.23 3.60
C PHE A 4 -30.34 -36.77 4.07
N PHE A 5 -30.40 -36.55 5.38
CA PHE A 5 -29.86 -35.37 6.03
C PHE A 5 -29.65 -35.71 7.51
N SER A 6 -28.44 -36.03 7.86
CA SER A 6 -27.86 -35.74 9.17
C SER A 6 -26.41 -36.20 9.19
N VAL A 7 -25.48 -35.30 9.25
CA VAL A 7 -24.23 -35.40 10.05
C VAL A 7 -23.62 -34.01 10.11
N PHE A 8 -23.93 -33.25 11.14
CA PHE A 8 -22.99 -32.34 11.79
C PHE A 8 -23.25 -32.45 13.30
N PRO A 9 -22.29 -32.92 14.09
CA PRO A 9 -22.42 -32.90 15.55
C PRO A 9 -22.22 -31.47 16.04
N SER A 10 -23.23 -30.96 16.71
CA SER A 10 -23.19 -29.74 17.51
C SER A 10 -22.22 -29.93 18.68
N SER A 11 -21.00 -29.53 18.53
CA SER A 11 -20.07 -29.35 19.66
C SER A 11 -20.37 -28.00 20.29
N LEU A 12 -21.25 -28.05 21.28
CA LEU A 12 -21.51 -26.96 22.22
C LEU A 12 -20.22 -26.69 22.99
N VAL A 13 -19.48 -25.66 22.60
CA VAL A 13 -18.41 -25.13 23.44
C VAL A 13 -19.05 -24.33 24.55
N VAL A 14 -19.20 -24.99 25.69
CA VAL A 14 -19.57 -24.35 26.98
C VAL A 14 -18.41 -23.45 27.36
N LEU A 15 -18.56 -22.16 27.13
CA LEU A 15 -17.68 -21.14 27.67
C LEU A 15 -17.88 -21.13 29.19
N HIS A 16 -16.96 -21.67 29.93
CA HIS A 16 -16.90 -21.50 31.38
C HIS A 16 -16.67 -20.01 31.66
N MET A 17 -17.69 -19.33 32.10
CA MET A 17 -17.59 -18.00 32.69
C MET A 17 -16.79 -18.12 33.99
N ALA A 18 -15.51 -17.88 33.92
CA ALA A 18 -14.70 -17.60 35.09
C ALA A 18 -15.10 -16.21 35.61
N LYS A 19 -15.39 -16.18 36.90
CA LYS A 19 -15.80 -15.05 37.73
C LYS A 19 -15.06 -13.75 37.39
N GLY A 20 -15.86 -12.68 37.42
CA GLY A 20 -15.47 -11.30 37.14
C GLY A 20 -14.17 -10.87 37.82
N VAL A 21 -13.20 -10.55 36.97
CA VAL A 21 -12.27 -9.48 37.22
C VAL A 21 -12.79 -8.33 36.38
N GLU A 22 -13.44 -7.37 36.98
CA GLU A 22 -13.62 -6.04 36.40
C GLU A 22 -12.20 -5.47 36.20
N VAL A 23 -11.61 -5.75 35.05
CA VAL A 23 -10.52 -4.93 34.56
C VAL A 23 -11.15 -3.60 34.21
N GLY A 24 -11.06 -2.67 35.16
CA GLY A 24 -11.40 -1.29 34.91
C GLY A 24 -10.70 -0.86 33.64
N VAL A 25 -11.45 -0.54 32.61
CA VAL A 25 -10.98 0.14 31.42
C VAL A 25 -10.62 1.56 31.87
N GLY A 26 -9.48 1.65 32.57
CA GLY A 26 -8.80 2.90 32.82
C GLY A 26 -8.32 3.39 31.48
N GLY A 27 -9.08 4.26 30.82
CA GLY A 27 -8.63 4.93 29.63
C GLY A 27 -7.24 5.52 29.90
N ILE A 28 -6.21 5.04 29.18
CA ILE A 28 -4.86 5.60 29.27
C ILE A 28 -4.99 7.10 29.01
N SER A 29 -4.81 7.90 30.05
CA SER A 29 -4.79 9.35 29.92
C SER A 29 -3.78 9.71 28.86
N GLY A 30 -4.12 10.59 27.91
CA GLY A 30 -3.21 11.01 26.86
C GLY A 30 -1.89 11.61 27.36
N LYS A 31 -1.69 11.69 28.69
CA LYS A 31 -0.45 12.09 29.38
C LYS A 31 0.55 10.93 29.55
N ASP A 32 0.07 9.67 29.54
CA ASP A 32 0.91 8.50 29.87
C ASP A 32 1.35 7.68 28.63
N TYR A 33 0.92 8.11 27.43
CA TYR A 33 1.34 7.45 26.20
C TYR A 33 2.80 7.75 25.86
N GLN A 34 3.62 6.68 25.77
CA GLN A 34 4.98 6.73 25.26
C GLN A 34 5.03 6.14 23.85
N ASP A 35 5.68 6.84 22.93
CA ASP A 35 5.91 6.32 21.58
C ASP A 35 6.83 5.09 21.64
N PRO A 36 6.57 4.06 20.79
CA PRO A 36 7.52 2.99 20.62
C PRO A 36 8.90 3.54 20.19
N PRO A 37 10.00 2.92 20.67
CA PRO A 37 11.33 3.37 20.27
C PRO A 37 11.49 3.27 18.74
N PRO A 38 12.23 4.22 18.13
CA PRO A 38 12.49 4.16 16.70
C PRO A 38 13.30 2.91 16.35
N ALA A 39 13.00 2.30 15.20
CA ALA A 39 13.76 1.17 14.69
C ALA A 39 15.26 1.55 14.54
N PRO A 40 16.21 0.63 14.79
CA PRO A 40 17.61 0.85 14.46
C PRO A 40 17.77 1.26 12.99
N LEU A 41 18.75 2.12 12.70
CA LEU A 41 19.00 2.50 11.30
C LEU A 41 19.43 1.28 10.48
N VAL A 42 20.35 0.49 11.04
CA VAL A 42 20.82 -0.77 10.47
C VAL A 42 20.69 -1.84 11.55
N ASP A 43 20.00 -2.92 11.24
CA ASP A 43 19.81 -4.09 12.12
C ASP A 43 20.16 -5.37 11.35
N PRO A 44 21.44 -5.78 11.31
CA PRO A 44 21.86 -7.01 10.63
C PRO A 44 21.33 -8.27 11.28
N ASP A 45 21.01 -8.23 12.58
CA ASP A 45 20.52 -9.39 13.34
C ASP A 45 19.14 -9.84 12.87
N GLU A 46 18.40 -8.98 12.16
CA GLU A 46 17.15 -9.36 11.50
C GLU A 46 17.35 -10.53 10.52
N LEU A 47 18.49 -10.57 9.82
CA LEU A 47 18.82 -11.64 8.86
C LEU A 47 18.92 -13.03 9.48
N CYS A 48 19.12 -13.12 10.80
CA CYS A 48 19.17 -14.38 11.51
C CYS A 48 17.80 -14.90 11.97
N ARG A 49 16.71 -14.13 11.71
CA ARG A 49 15.37 -14.44 12.21
C ARG A 49 14.44 -14.94 11.10
N TRP A 50 13.82 -16.10 11.32
CA TRP A 50 12.82 -16.62 10.36
C TRP A 50 11.66 -15.64 10.10
N SER A 51 11.25 -14.88 11.11
CA SER A 51 10.19 -13.85 10.96
C SER A 51 10.52 -12.79 9.92
N PHE A 52 11.80 -12.49 9.71
CA PHE A 52 12.26 -11.56 8.68
C PHE A 52 12.00 -12.11 7.27
N TYR A 53 12.39 -13.37 7.01
CA TYR A 53 12.17 -14.01 5.71
C TYR A 53 10.69 -14.26 5.43
N ARG A 54 9.94 -14.65 6.46
CA ARG A 54 8.48 -14.78 6.37
C ARG A 54 7.82 -13.47 5.94
N ALA A 55 8.29 -12.35 6.47
CA ALA A 55 7.78 -11.04 6.12
C ALA A 55 8.17 -10.64 4.67
N ALA A 56 9.41 -10.92 4.24
CA ALA A 56 9.83 -10.68 2.85
C ALA A 56 9.03 -11.54 1.85
N ILE A 57 8.76 -12.81 2.18
CA ILE A 57 7.90 -13.68 1.37
C ILE A 57 6.47 -13.13 1.30
N ALA A 58 5.94 -12.61 2.41
CA ALA A 58 4.61 -12.00 2.42
C ALA A 58 4.53 -10.78 1.51
N GLU A 59 5.56 -9.91 1.51
CA GLU A 59 5.66 -8.76 0.59
C GLU A 59 5.73 -9.20 -0.88
N PHE A 60 6.54 -10.23 -1.18
CA PHE A 60 6.63 -10.79 -2.53
C PHE A 60 5.27 -11.32 -3.02
N ILE A 61 4.64 -12.20 -2.23
CA ILE A 61 3.34 -12.82 -2.61
C ILE A 61 2.24 -11.76 -2.71
N ALA A 62 2.17 -10.83 -1.76
CA ALA A 62 1.17 -9.77 -1.81
C ALA A 62 1.34 -8.89 -3.05
N THR A 63 2.57 -8.49 -3.39
CA THR A 63 2.81 -7.68 -4.58
C THR A 63 2.55 -8.47 -5.87
N LEU A 64 2.88 -9.76 -5.89
CA LEU A 64 2.55 -10.65 -7.01
C LEU A 64 1.03 -10.69 -7.25
N LEU A 65 0.24 -10.98 -6.21
CA LEU A 65 -1.21 -11.05 -6.32
C LEU A 65 -1.83 -9.69 -6.65
N PHE A 66 -1.28 -8.61 -6.10
CA PHE A 66 -1.70 -7.26 -6.42
C PHE A 66 -1.59 -6.99 -7.91
N LEU A 67 -0.41 -7.21 -8.51
CA LEU A 67 -0.18 -6.96 -9.93
C LEU A 67 -0.94 -7.94 -10.83
N TYR A 68 -1.04 -9.21 -10.43
CA TYR A 68 -1.80 -10.19 -11.18
C TYR A 68 -3.26 -9.74 -11.37
N ILE A 69 -3.97 -9.43 -10.31
CA ILE A 69 -5.39 -9.04 -10.38
C ILE A 69 -5.57 -7.68 -11.06
N THR A 70 -4.77 -6.69 -10.68
CA THR A 70 -4.99 -5.32 -11.17
C THR A 70 -4.63 -5.15 -12.64
N VAL A 71 -3.52 -5.71 -13.10
CA VAL A 71 -3.11 -5.65 -14.52
C VAL A 71 -4.07 -6.48 -15.38
N LEU A 72 -4.51 -7.64 -14.88
CA LEU A 72 -5.51 -8.44 -15.57
C LEU A 72 -6.83 -7.66 -15.76
N THR A 73 -7.24 -6.90 -14.73
CA THR A 73 -8.43 -6.02 -14.82
C THR A 73 -8.25 -4.92 -15.88
N VAL A 74 -7.07 -4.29 -15.94
CA VAL A 74 -6.76 -3.26 -16.96
C VAL A 74 -6.85 -3.82 -18.36
N ILE A 75 -6.24 -4.97 -18.62
CA ILE A 75 -6.26 -5.62 -19.94
C ILE A 75 -7.67 -6.08 -20.28
N GLY A 76 -8.38 -6.67 -19.34
CA GLY A 76 -9.77 -7.08 -19.50
C GLY A 76 -10.68 -5.93 -19.89
N TYR A 77 -10.57 -4.77 -19.21
CA TYR A 77 -11.31 -3.57 -19.57
C TYR A 77 -10.99 -3.08 -20.98
N LYS A 78 -9.70 -2.94 -21.31
CA LYS A 78 -9.29 -2.46 -22.65
C LYS A 78 -9.76 -3.41 -23.75
N SER A 79 -9.71 -4.71 -23.54
CA SER A 79 -10.22 -5.70 -24.49
C SER A 79 -11.73 -5.64 -24.65
N GLN A 80 -12.48 -5.40 -23.58
CA GLN A 80 -13.94 -5.26 -23.62
C GLN A 80 -14.42 -3.94 -24.20
N SER A 81 -13.58 -2.91 -24.14
CA SER A 81 -13.91 -1.54 -24.63
C SER A 81 -13.31 -1.23 -26.00
N ASP A 82 -12.70 -2.23 -26.66
CA ASP A 82 -12.10 -2.08 -27.97
C ASP A 82 -13.19 -1.88 -29.04
N PRO A 83 -13.30 -0.69 -29.67
CA PRO A 83 -14.36 -0.38 -30.64
C PRO A 83 -14.25 -1.24 -31.90
N ASP A 84 -13.06 -1.75 -32.22
CA ASP A 84 -12.86 -2.59 -33.41
C ASP A 84 -13.39 -4.02 -33.23
N LYS A 85 -13.67 -4.41 -31.99
CA LYS A 85 -14.10 -5.77 -31.64
C LYS A 85 -15.54 -5.88 -31.17
N LYS A 86 -16.21 -4.75 -30.88
CA LYS A 86 -17.58 -4.74 -30.36
C LYS A 86 -18.47 -3.70 -31.04
N PRO A 87 -19.77 -4.02 -31.31
CA PRO A 87 -20.74 -3.01 -31.71
C PRO A 87 -20.89 -1.94 -30.61
N ALA A 88 -21.13 -0.71 -31.04
CA ALA A 88 -21.26 0.48 -30.16
C ALA A 88 -22.38 0.39 -29.09
N GLU A 89 -23.23 -0.64 -29.18
CA GLU A 89 -24.38 -0.84 -28.28
C GLU A 89 -24.08 -1.73 -27.05
N GLU A 90 -22.90 -2.34 -26.97
CA GLU A 90 -22.53 -3.16 -25.81
C GLU A 90 -21.86 -2.34 -24.71
N CYS A 91 -22.20 -2.62 -23.45
CA CYS A 91 -21.57 -2.00 -22.29
C CYS A 91 -20.06 -2.13 -22.31
N GLY A 92 -19.36 -1.01 -22.15
CA GLY A 92 -17.90 -0.89 -22.25
C GLY A 92 -17.14 -1.35 -21.01
N GLY A 93 -17.36 -2.57 -20.49
CA GLY A 93 -16.56 -3.12 -19.40
C GLY A 93 -16.64 -2.34 -18.08
N VAL A 94 -15.64 -2.54 -17.19
CA VAL A 94 -15.65 -1.99 -15.81
C VAL A 94 -15.31 -0.49 -15.72
N GLY A 95 -14.76 0.11 -16.77
CA GLY A 95 -14.36 1.51 -16.78
C GLY A 95 -13.22 1.85 -15.83
N ILE A 96 -12.85 3.14 -15.81
CA ILE A 96 -11.85 3.67 -14.86
C ILE A 96 -12.27 3.42 -13.41
N LEU A 97 -13.58 3.52 -13.11
CA LEU A 97 -14.12 3.25 -11.79
C LEU A 97 -13.80 1.82 -11.32
N GLY A 98 -14.05 0.84 -12.17
CA GLY A 98 -13.77 -0.57 -11.83
C GLY A 98 -12.28 -0.88 -11.74
N ILE A 99 -11.44 -0.25 -12.59
CA ILE A 99 -9.99 -0.36 -12.48
C ILE A 99 -9.53 0.21 -11.14
N ALA A 100 -9.94 1.45 -10.82
CA ALA A 100 -9.56 2.10 -9.57
C ALA A 100 -10.00 1.27 -8.35
N TRP A 101 -11.21 0.69 -8.40
CA TRP A 101 -11.70 -0.20 -7.36
C TRP A 101 -10.88 -1.48 -7.24
N ALA A 102 -10.45 -2.09 -8.35
CA ALA A 102 -9.59 -3.27 -8.32
C ALA A 102 -8.25 -2.97 -7.64
N PHE A 103 -7.62 -1.83 -7.94
CA PHE A 103 -6.38 -1.41 -7.28
C PHE A 103 -6.57 -1.15 -5.78
N GLY A 104 -7.54 -0.33 -5.42
CA GLY A 104 -7.83 0.00 -4.02
C GLY A 104 -8.32 -1.20 -3.21
N GLY A 105 -9.23 -2.00 -3.79
CA GLY A 105 -9.76 -3.20 -3.16
C GLY A 105 -8.69 -4.26 -2.92
N MET A 106 -7.78 -4.48 -3.87
CA MET A 106 -6.67 -5.42 -3.69
C MET A 106 -5.70 -4.94 -2.61
N ILE A 107 -5.38 -3.65 -2.54
CA ILE A 107 -4.55 -3.13 -1.43
C ILE A 107 -5.27 -3.33 -0.10
N PHE A 108 -6.58 -3.03 -0.01
CA PHE A 108 -7.34 -3.30 1.21
C PHE A 108 -7.22 -4.77 1.65
N VAL A 109 -7.50 -5.71 0.75
CA VAL A 109 -7.47 -7.17 1.05
C VAL A 109 -6.07 -7.62 1.43
N LEU A 110 -5.04 -7.23 0.67
CA LEU A 110 -3.68 -7.72 0.88
C LEU A 110 -3.02 -7.10 2.11
N VAL A 111 -3.28 -5.83 2.42
CA VAL A 111 -2.85 -5.22 3.69
C VAL A 111 -3.53 -5.93 4.87
N TYR A 112 -4.83 -6.21 4.77
CA TYR A 112 -5.54 -6.98 5.80
C TYR A 112 -4.88 -8.36 6.04
N CYS A 113 -4.50 -9.05 4.97
CA CYS A 113 -3.88 -10.39 5.07
C CYS A 113 -2.45 -10.35 5.62
N THR A 114 -1.67 -9.28 5.36
CA THR A 114 -0.23 -9.27 5.59
C THR A 114 0.25 -8.30 6.65
N ALA A 115 -0.60 -7.37 7.13
CA ALA A 115 -0.23 -6.37 8.14
C ALA A 115 0.37 -6.99 9.41
N GLY A 116 -0.19 -8.10 9.89
CA GLY A 116 0.32 -8.83 11.07
C GLY A 116 1.61 -9.62 10.82
N ILE A 117 2.12 -9.69 9.59
CA ILE A 117 3.29 -10.47 9.20
C ILE A 117 4.44 -9.55 8.78
N SER A 118 4.20 -8.70 7.77
CA SER A 118 5.20 -7.81 7.18
C SER A 118 4.93 -6.32 7.45
N GLY A 119 3.73 -5.99 7.89
CA GLY A 119 3.21 -4.63 7.90
C GLY A 119 2.40 -4.28 6.65
N GLY A 120 2.38 -5.15 5.62
CA GLY A 120 1.58 -4.98 4.41
C GLY A 120 1.97 -3.75 3.60
N HIS A 121 3.27 -3.56 3.32
CA HIS A 121 3.74 -2.39 2.58
C HIS A 121 3.37 -2.45 1.10
N ILE A 122 3.67 -3.58 0.45
CA ILE A 122 3.32 -3.91 -0.96
C ILE A 122 3.80 -2.85 -1.97
N ASN A 123 4.64 -1.92 -1.53
CA ASN A 123 5.00 -0.71 -2.27
C ASN A 123 6.36 -0.17 -1.79
N PRO A 124 7.37 -0.01 -2.68
CA PRO A 124 8.66 0.59 -2.33
C PRO A 124 8.56 2.01 -1.74
N ALA A 125 7.61 2.84 -2.19
CA ALA A 125 7.45 4.19 -1.67
C ALA A 125 6.88 4.19 -0.24
N VAL A 126 5.94 3.29 0.07
CA VAL A 126 5.44 3.07 1.45
C VAL A 126 6.59 2.59 2.33
N THR A 127 7.35 1.59 1.88
CA THR A 127 8.52 1.06 2.59
C THR A 127 9.55 2.16 2.87
N PHE A 128 9.85 2.97 1.88
CA PHE A 128 10.77 4.11 2.00
C PHE A 128 10.26 5.17 3.01
N GLY A 129 8.99 5.54 2.94
CA GLY A 129 8.38 6.48 3.90
C GLY A 129 8.46 5.97 5.34
N LEU A 130 8.18 4.68 5.56
CA LEU A 130 8.29 4.04 6.88
C LEU A 130 9.74 3.94 7.35
N PHE A 131 10.70 3.73 6.44
CA PHE A 131 12.13 3.80 6.76
C PHE A 131 12.54 5.21 7.20
N LEU A 132 12.16 6.26 6.48
CA LEU A 132 12.45 7.65 6.86
C LEU A 132 11.88 8.00 8.23
N ALA A 133 10.71 7.47 8.55
CA ALA A 133 10.07 7.64 9.86
C ALA A 133 10.65 6.70 10.95
N ARG A 134 11.71 5.95 10.66
CA ARG A 134 12.36 5.01 11.58
C ARG A 134 11.38 3.95 12.14
N LYS A 135 10.46 3.49 11.29
CA LYS A 135 9.54 2.39 11.62
C LYS A 135 10.11 1.03 11.23
N VAL A 136 11.02 1.00 10.26
CA VAL A 136 11.73 -0.19 9.78
C VAL A 136 13.22 0.13 9.62
N SER A 137 14.08 -0.90 9.69
CA SER A 137 15.51 -0.80 9.44
C SER A 137 15.82 -0.64 7.95
N LEU A 138 17.00 -0.15 7.60
CA LEU A 138 17.48 -0.11 6.22
C LEU A 138 17.56 -1.52 5.60
N VAL A 139 18.02 -2.51 6.36
CA VAL A 139 18.12 -3.91 5.92
C VAL A 139 16.75 -4.42 5.50
N ARG A 140 15.75 -4.21 6.34
CA ARG A 140 14.37 -4.59 6.05
C ARG A 140 13.80 -3.83 4.86
N ALA A 141 14.02 -2.53 4.78
CA ALA A 141 13.53 -1.70 3.68
C ALA A 141 14.07 -2.18 2.33
N VAL A 142 15.37 -2.46 2.23
CA VAL A 142 15.99 -2.95 1.00
C VAL A 142 15.43 -4.31 0.59
N VAL A 143 15.35 -5.26 1.51
CA VAL A 143 14.85 -6.61 1.22
C VAL A 143 13.37 -6.57 0.82
N TYR A 144 12.56 -5.73 1.45
CA TYR A 144 11.16 -5.54 1.07
C TYR A 144 11.02 -4.95 -0.34
N ILE A 145 11.78 -3.91 -0.67
CA ILE A 145 11.76 -3.30 -2.00
C ILE A 145 12.13 -4.33 -3.07
N VAL A 146 13.16 -5.14 -2.84
CA VAL A 146 13.55 -6.21 -3.77
C VAL A 146 12.42 -7.26 -3.89
N ALA A 147 11.86 -7.72 -2.77
CA ALA A 147 10.77 -8.69 -2.77
C ALA A 147 9.51 -8.16 -3.51
N GLN A 148 9.17 -6.90 -3.29
CA GLN A 148 8.07 -6.22 -3.97
C GLN A 148 8.30 -6.11 -5.49
N CYS A 149 9.50 -5.70 -5.92
CA CYS A 149 9.84 -5.61 -7.35
C CYS A 149 9.77 -6.99 -8.03
N LEU A 150 10.34 -8.02 -7.40
CA LEU A 150 10.30 -9.39 -7.92
C LEU A 150 8.86 -9.93 -7.95
N GLY A 151 8.08 -9.67 -6.90
CA GLY A 151 6.66 -10.04 -6.86
C GLY A 151 5.87 -9.38 -7.99
N ALA A 152 6.10 -8.08 -8.23
CA ALA A 152 5.46 -7.35 -9.31
C ALA A 152 5.79 -7.94 -10.69
N ILE A 153 7.07 -8.21 -10.97
CA ILE A 153 7.52 -8.82 -12.22
C ILE A 153 6.86 -10.19 -12.41
N CYS A 154 6.87 -11.04 -11.38
CA CYS A 154 6.22 -12.35 -11.45
C CYS A 154 4.70 -12.23 -11.67
N GLY A 155 4.02 -11.32 -10.96
CA GLY A 155 2.58 -11.12 -11.10
C GLY A 155 2.18 -10.69 -12.50
N VAL A 156 2.89 -9.71 -13.08
CA VAL A 156 2.65 -9.27 -14.46
C VAL A 156 3.05 -10.36 -15.48
N GLY A 157 4.12 -11.11 -15.22
CA GLY A 157 4.51 -12.27 -16.03
C GLY A 157 3.41 -13.32 -16.11
N LEU A 158 2.72 -13.60 -15.01
CA LEU A 158 1.54 -14.47 -15.01
C LEU A 158 0.41 -13.90 -15.88
N VAL A 159 0.14 -12.59 -15.79
CA VAL A 159 -0.87 -11.95 -16.64
C VAL A 159 -0.53 -12.12 -18.13
N LYS A 160 0.72 -11.89 -18.53
CA LYS A 160 1.17 -12.10 -19.92
C LYS A 160 0.98 -13.55 -20.36
N SER A 161 1.24 -14.49 -19.47
CA SER A 161 1.04 -15.92 -19.73
C SER A 161 -0.45 -16.28 -19.95
N PHE A 162 -1.36 -15.71 -19.14
CA PHE A 162 -2.80 -15.98 -19.24
C PHE A 162 -3.49 -15.21 -20.37
N GLN A 163 -3.00 -14.03 -20.72
CA GLN A 163 -3.60 -13.10 -21.68
C GLN A 163 -2.69 -12.84 -22.89
N SER A 164 -1.91 -13.81 -23.33
CA SER A 164 -0.88 -13.64 -24.35
C SER A 164 -1.36 -12.97 -25.64
N ALA A 165 -2.60 -13.25 -26.08
CA ALA A 165 -3.19 -12.66 -27.27
C ALA A 165 -3.54 -11.16 -27.13
N HIS A 166 -3.73 -10.68 -25.90
CA HIS A 166 -4.21 -9.33 -25.61
C HIS A 166 -3.18 -8.46 -24.90
N TYR A 167 -2.18 -9.07 -24.26
CA TYR A 167 -1.25 -8.39 -23.37
C TYR A 167 -0.51 -7.25 -24.08
N ASP A 168 0.18 -7.55 -25.15
CA ASP A 168 0.99 -6.56 -25.89
C ASP A 168 0.10 -5.54 -26.63
N ALA A 169 -1.03 -5.98 -27.19
CA ALA A 169 -1.99 -5.11 -27.89
C ALA A 169 -2.60 -4.02 -26.99
N TYR A 170 -2.81 -4.33 -25.71
CA TYR A 170 -3.41 -3.38 -24.75
C TYR A 170 -2.39 -2.74 -23.80
N GLY A 171 -1.08 -2.82 -24.13
CA GLY A 171 -0.01 -2.11 -23.45
C GLY A 171 0.33 -2.64 -22.06
N GLY A 172 0.06 -3.93 -21.78
CA GLY A 172 0.56 -4.67 -20.61
C GLY A 172 0.25 -4.04 -19.25
N GLY A 173 -0.66 -3.07 -19.17
CA GLY A 173 -0.92 -2.32 -17.93
C GLY A 173 0.24 -1.40 -17.50
N ALA A 174 1.20 -1.10 -18.38
CA ALA A 174 2.31 -0.22 -18.08
C ALA A 174 1.84 1.23 -17.85
N ASN A 175 2.55 1.91 -16.97
CA ASN A 175 2.39 3.35 -16.76
C ASN A 175 3.10 4.14 -17.85
N ARG A 176 2.50 5.22 -18.25
CA ARG A 176 3.06 6.24 -19.13
C ARG A 176 2.33 7.55 -18.94
N ILE A 177 2.92 8.66 -19.34
CA ILE A 177 2.20 9.91 -19.40
C ILE A 177 1.26 9.84 -20.60
N ASN A 178 -0.03 10.10 -20.37
CA ASN A 178 -1.03 10.09 -21.43
C ASN A 178 -0.93 11.38 -22.28
N ASP A 179 -1.37 11.29 -23.51
CA ASP A 179 -1.37 12.39 -24.45
C ASP A 179 -2.08 13.63 -23.87
N GLY A 180 -1.52 14.80 -24.09
CA GLY A 180 -2.01 16.08 -23.57
C GLY A 180 -1.47 16.47 -22.20
N TYR A 181 -0.68 15.63 -21.53
CA TYR A 181 -0.04 15.94 -20.26
C TYR A 181 1.48 16.06 -20.41
N SER A 182 2.10 16.96 -19.63
CA SER A 182 3.56 17.10 -19.56
C SER A 182 4.16 16.16 -18.53
N SER A 183 5.47 15.87 -18.67
CA SER A 183 6.23 15.10 -17.66
C SER A 183 6.19 15.77 -16.29
N GLY A 184 6.15 17.10 -16.23
CA GLY A 184 5.96 17.86 -14.98
C GLY A 184 4.60 17.60 -14.34
N THR A 185 3.52 17.54 -15.13
CA THR A 185 2.19 17.19 -14.65
C THR A 185 2.14 15.75 -14.15
N GLY A 186 2.73 14.82 -14.89
CA GLY A 186 2.85 13.43 -14.48
C GLY A 186 3.62 13.27 -13.17
N LEU A 187 4.76 13.94 -13.05
CA LEU A 187 5.56 13.92 -11.82
C LEU A 187 4.77 14.49 -10.63
N ALA A 188 4.06 15.61 -10.82
CA ALA A 188 3.24 16.21 -9.76
C ALA A 188 2.10 15.28 -9.32
N ALA A 189 1.44 14.59 -10.25
CA ALA A 189 0.39 13.62 -9.97
C ALA A 189 0.92 12.45 -9.14
N GLU A 190 2.11 11.92 -9.48
CA GLU A 190 2.76 10.84 -8.74
C GLU A 190 3.20 11.28 -7.33
N ILE A 191 3.74 12.51 -7.18
CA ILE A 191 4.11 13.08 -5.87
C ILE A 191 2.87 13.21 -4.99
N ILE A 192 1.82 13.88 -5.47
CA ILE A 192 0.62 14.15 -4.68
C ILE A 192 -0.13 12.86 -4.37
N GLY A 193 -0.29 11.98 -5.35
CA GLY A 193 -0.97 10.69 -5.17
C GLY A 193 -0.26 9.82 -4.13
N THR A 194 1.07 9.74 -4.19
CA THR A 194 1.85 8.96 -3.21
C THR A 194 1.86 9.64 -1.84
N PHE A 195 1.89 10.97 -1.79
CA PHE A 195 1.72 11.69 -0.51
C PHE A 195 0.40 11.30 0.16
N VAL A 196 -0.72 11.32 -0.55
CA VAL A 196 -2.04 10.93 -0.01
C VAL A 196 -2.02 9.49 0.51
N LEU A 197 -1.46 8.56 -0.25
CA LEU A 197 -1.34 7.16 0.16
C LEU A 197 -0.51 7.02 1.44
N VAL A 198 0.72 7.52 1.45
CA VAL A 198 1.66 7.32 2.56
C VAL A 198 1.21 8.10 3.80
N TYR A 199 0.63 9.29 3.63
CA TYR A 199 -0.01 10.01 4.72
C TYR A 199 -1.13 9.20 5.37
N THR A 200 -1.97 8.54 4.57
CA THR A 200 -3.02 7.66 5.06
C THR A 200 -2.44 6.45 5.80
N VAL A 201 -1.37 5.84 5.28
CA VAL A 201 -0.66 4.74 5.97
C VAL A 201 -0.20 5.19 7.35
N PHE A 202 0.49 6.33 7.46
CA PHE A 202 0.94 6.86 8.75
C PHE A 202 -0.21 7.12 9.70
N SER A 203 -1.29 7.73 9.21
CA SER A 203 -2.45 8.08 10.03
C SER A 203 -3.23 6.86 10.51
N ALA A 204 -3.37 5.84 9.66
CA ALA A 204 -4.09 4.61 9.98
C ALA A 204 -3.29 3.68 10.92
N THR A 205 -1.95 3.76 10.89
CA THR A 205 -1.06 2.91 11.70
C THR A 205 -0.40 3.67 12.86
N ASP A 206 -0.83 4.89 13.19
CA ASP A 206 -0.26 5.68 14.28
C ASP A 206 -0.51 5.00 15.63
N PRO A 207 0.54 4.58 16.37
CA PRO A 207 0.40 3.91 17.65
C PRO A 207 -0.35 4.75 18.70
N LYS A 208 -0.19 6.07 18.67
CA LYS A 208 -0.89 6.98 19.59
C LYS A 208 -2.39 7.00 19.36
N ARG A 209 -2.82 6.93 18.09
CA ARG A 209 -4.23 6.82 17.73
C ARG A 209 -4.77 5.44 18.12
N ASN A 210 -4.01 4.39 17.86
CA ASN A 210 -4.37 3.02 18.19
C ASN A 210 -4.50 2.79 19.71
N ALA A 211 -3.68 3.47 20.52
CA ALA A 211 -3.79 3.42 21.99
C ALA A 211 -5.07 4.09 22.54
N ARG A 212 -5.68 5.01 21.78
CA ARG A 212 -6.95 5.67 22.17
C ARG A 212 -8.18 4.91 21.69
N ASP A 213 -8.06 4.19 20.58
CA ASP A 213 -9.17 3.47 19.95
C ASP A 213 -8.68 2.10 19.48
N SER A 214 -9.13 1.06 20.17
CA SER A 214 -8.74 -0.33 19.90
C SER A 214 -9.23 -0.87 18.55
N HIS A 215 -10.19 -0.21 17.89
CA HIS A 215 -10.70 -0.62 16.58
C HIS A 215 -9.84 -0.09 15.43
N THR A 216 -9.06 0.97 15.66
CA THR A 216 -8.25 1.61 14.60
C THR A 216 -7.27 0.64 13.91
N PRO A 217 -6.54 -0.24 14.61
CA PRO A 217 -5.62 -1.18 13.96
C PRO A 217 -6.32 -2.17 13.01
N VAL A 218 -7.50 -2.66 13.40
CA VAL A 218 -8.28 -3.62 12.60
C VAL A 218 -8.82 -2.96 11.35
N LEU A 219 -9.17 -1.69 11.43
CA LEU A 219 -9.73 -0.93 10.31
C LEU A 219 -8.66 -0.29 9.41
N ALA A 220 -7.39 -0.26 9.81
CA ALA A 220 -6.32 0.40 9.05
C ALA A 220 -6.24 0.01 7.55
N PRO A 221 -6.44 -1.26 7.16
CA PRO A 221 -6.41 -1.64 5.75
C PRO A 221 -7.45 -0.92 4.89
N LEU A 222 -8.63 -0.62 5.44
CA LEU A 222 -9.73 0.00 4.71
C LEU A 222 -9.39 1.42 4.21
N PRO A 223 -9.01 2.40 5.05
CA PRO A 223 -8.63 3.72 4.57
C PRO A 223 -7.41 3.69 3.64
N ILE A 224 -6.46 2.76 3.82
CA ILE A 224 -5.29 2.60 2.95
C ILE A 224 -5.75 2.17 1.55
N GLY A 225 -6.62 1.16 1.45
CA GLY A 225 -7.21 0.75 0.17
C GLY A 225 -8.04 1.86 -0.48
N PHE A 226 -8.83 2.61 0.30
CA PHE A 226 -9.59 3.75 -0.22
C PHE A 226 -8.69 4.89 -0.71
N ALA A 227 -7.56 5.17 -0.07
CA ALA A 227 -6.60 6.15 -0.57
C ALA A 227 -6.08 5.76 -1.97
N VAL A 228 -5.71 4.47 -2.15
CA VAL A 228 -5.31 3.96 -3.46
C VAL A 228 -6.45 4.11 -4.48
N PHE A 229 -7.67 3.72 -4.11
CA PHE A 229 -8.85 3.84 -4.98
C PHE A 229 -9.09 5.28 -5.44
N MET A 230 -9.11 6.24 -4.52
CA MET A 230 -9.38 7.65 -4.83
C MET A 230 -8.28 8.27 -5.68
N VAL A 231 -7.01 7.95 -5.39
CA VAL A 231 -5.88 8.42 -6.21
C VAL A 231 -5.96 7.84 -7.62
N HIS A 232 -6.32 6.55 -7.78
CA HIS A 232 -6.49 5.94 -9.10
C HIS A 232 -7.61 6.61 -9.90
N LEU A 233 -8.76 6.93 -9.28
CA LEU A 233 -9.82 7.68 -9.94
C LEU A 233 -9.33 9.02 -10.51
N ALA A 234 -8.47 9.71 -9.75
CA ALA A 234 -8.00 11.04 -10.13
C ALA A 234 -6.86 11.00 -11.17
N THR A 235 -5.97 10.02 -11.11
CA THR A 235 -4.68 10.07 -11.84
C THR A 235 -4.51 9.02 -12.94
N ILE A 236 -5.43 8.05 -13.08
CA ILE A 236 -5.44 7.14 -14.25
C ILE A 236 -5.44 7.92 -15.57
N PRO A 237 -6.24 8.99 -15.75
CA PRO A 237 -6.21 9.77 -16.99
C PRO A 237 -4.88 10.46 -17.27
N VAL A 238 -4.03 10.70 -16.24
CA VAL A 238 -2.78 11.46 -16.36
C VAL A 238 -1.60 10.53 -16.63
N THR A 239 -1.41 9.49 -15.78
CA THR A 239 -0.22 8.63 -15.78
C THR A 239 -0.55 7.14 -15.83
N GLY A 240 -1.82 6.78 -15.84
CA GLY A 240 -2.23 5.42 -15.54
C GLY A 240 -2.06 5.04 -14.07
N THR A 241 -1.70 5.97 -13.22
CA THR A 241 -1.43 5.87 -11.78
C THR A 241 -0.34 4.87 -11.42
N GLY A 242 0.83 5.38 -11.10
CA GLY A 242 1.94 4.58 -10.54
C GLY A 242 1.79 4.46 -9.03
N ILE A 243 2.14 5.53 -8.31
CA ILE A 243 2.21 5.68 -6.83
C ILE A 243 2.90 4.50 -6.11
N ASN A 244 3.45 3.59 -6.88
CA ASN A 244 4.11 2.36 -6.44
C ASN A 244 5.21 1.98 -7.44
N PRO A 245 6.50 2.21 -7.13
CA PRO A 245 7.60 1.89 -8.03
C PRO A 245 7.63 0.43 -8.50
N ALA A 246 7.31 -0.52 -7.62
CA ALA A 246 7.26 -1.95 -8.00
C ALA A 246 6.15 -2.23 -9.03
N ARG A 247 4.98 -1.58 -8.88
CA ARG A 247 3.88 -1.68 -9.83
C ARG A 247 4.30 -1.21 -11.22
N SER A 248 4.96 -0.08 -11.30
CA SER A 248 5.38 0.50 -12.58
C SER A 248 6.53 -0.28 -13.21
N LEU A 249 7.51 -0.69 -12.39
CA LEU A 249 8.64 -1.50 -12.84
C LEU A 249 8.19 -2.86 -13.37
N GLY A 250 7.34 -3.59 -12.63
CA GLY A 250 6.89 -4.92 -13.02
C GLY A 250 6.20 -4.92 -14.39
N ALA A 251 5.34 -3.92 -14.64
CA ALA A 251 4.65 -3.75 -15.91
C ALA A 251 5.63 -3.37 -17.04
N ALA A 252 6.57 -2.45 -16.78
CA ALA A 252 7.57 -2.03 -17.77
C ALA A 252 8.50 -3.17 -18.18
N VAL A 253 9.01 -3.95 -17.21
CA VAL A 253 9.92 -5.08 -17.47
C VAL A 253 9.28 -6.15 -18.35
N ILE A 254 8.03 -6.51 -18.08
CA ILE A 254 7.36 -7.59 -18.82
C ILE A 254 6.85 -7.12 -20.18
N LEU A 255 6.38 -5.87 -20.28
CA LEU A 255 5.97 -5.28 -21.56
C LEU A 255 7.18 -5.03 -22.47
N ASN A 256 8.25 -4.48 -21.90
CA ASN A 256 9.54 -4.18 -22.53
C ASN A 256 9.41 -3.41 -23.87
N GLN A 257 8.63 -2.35 -23.87
CA GLN A 257 8.48 -1.41 -24.98
C GLN A 257 9.01 -0.03 -24.58
N ASP A 258 9.61 0.73 -25.49
CA ASP A 258 10.23 2.04 -25.24
C ASP A 258 9.29 2.97 -24.47
N ALA A 259 8.03 3.08 -24.87
CA ALA A 259 7.03 3.91 -24.22
C ALA A 259 6.79 3.60 -22.73
N ALA A 260 7.14 2.39 -22.26
CA ALA A 260 7.06 2.02 -20.85
C ALA A 260 8.33 2.44 -20.07
N TRP A 261 9.43 2.70 -20.78
CA TRP A 261 10.71 3.09 -20.18
C TRP A 261 10.96 4.59 -20.20
N ASP A 262 10.45 5.32 -21.20
CA ASP A 262 10.69 6.76 -21.39
C ASP A 262 10.36 7.59 -20.13
N ASP A 263 9.24 7.30 -19.50
CA ASP A 263 8.77 8.01 -18.31
C ASP A 263 9.01 7.23 -17.00
N GLN A 264 9.70 6.09 -17.05
CA GLN A 264 9.85 5.19 -15.88
C GLN A 264 10.45 5.88 -14.65
N TRP A 265 11.34 6.84 -14.85
CA TRP A 265 11.95 7.61 -13.77
C TRP A 265 10.92 8.38 -12.93
N ILE A 266 9.82 8.86 -13.54
CA ILE A 266 8.74 9.60 -12.86
C ILE A 266 8.08 8.72 -11.81
N PHE A 267 7.88 7.44 -12.13
CA PHE A 267 7.24 6.45 -11.27
C PHE A 267 8.13 5.92 -10.13
N TRP A 268 9.37 6.41 -10.06
CA TRP A 268 10.28 6.22 -8.92
C TRP A 268 10.45 7.52 -8.15
N VAL A 269 10.86 8.57 -8.83
CA VAL A 269 11.16 9.87 -8.21
C VAL A 269 9.92 10.48 -7.58
N GLY A 270 8.80 10.51 -8.32
CA GLY A 270 7.54 11.05 -7.81
C GLY A 270 7.07 10.38 -6.52
N PRO A 271 6.90 9.05 -6.50
CA PRO A 271 6.53 8.32 -5.31
C PRO A 271 7.49 8.47 -4.13
N PHE A 272 8.80 8.49 -4.35
CA PHE A 272 9.75 8.70 -3.25
C PHE A 272 9.67 10.11 -2.66
N ILE A 273 9.52 11.14 -3.50
CA ILE A 273 9.31 12.52 -3.03
C ILE A 273 8.00 12.61 -2.23
N GLY A 274 6.89 12.07 -2.76
CA GLY A 274 5.60 12.06 -2.09
C GLY A 274 5.65 11.37 -0.73
N ALA A 275 6.30 10.21 -0.66
CA ALA A 275 6.51 9.46 0.58
C ALA A 275 7.37 10.22 1.60
N ALA A 276 8.44 10.89 1.15
CA ALA A 276 9.29 11.70 2.02
C ALA A 276 8.52 12.88 2.61
N ILE A 277 7.74 13.59 1.79
CA ILE A 277 6.89 14.71 2.27
C ILE A 277 5.87 14.20 3.29
N ALA A 278 5.23 13.05 3.05
CA ALA A 278 4.27 12.45 3.97
C ALA A 278 4.93 12.07 5.31
N ALA A 279 6.13 11.50 5.28
CA ALA A 279 6.89 11.16 6.47
C ALA A 279 7.23 12.41 7.30
N ILE A 280 7.72 13.46 6.65
CA ILE A 280 8.05 14.74 7.29
C ILE A 280 6.78 15.37 7.88
N TYR A 281 5.72 15.46 7.10
CA TYR A 281 4.44 16.04 7.53
C TYR A 281 3.87 15.32 8.76
N HIS A 282 3.81 13.98 8.71
CA HIS A 282 3.30 13.20 9.82
C HIS A 282 4.17 13.33 11.07
N GLN A 283 5.50 13.21 10.95
CA GLN A 283 6.40 13.19 12.12
C GLN A 283 6.53 14.56 12.78
N TYR A 284 6.60 15.64 11.99
CA TYR A 284 6.92 16.97 12.54
C TYR A 284 5.71 17.90 12.64
N ILE A 285 4.65 17.70 11.87
CA ILE A 285 3.47 18.56 11.90
C ILE A 285 2.34 17.93 12.70
N LEU A 286 2.00 16.66 12.43
CA LEU A 286 0.81 16.05 13.03
C LEU A 286 1.08 15.43 14.41
N ARG A 287 2.28 14.93 14.67
CA ARG A 287 2.61 14.37 15.97
C ARG A 287 2.93 15.48 16.98
N ALA A 288 2.09 15.60 18.02
CA ALA A 288 2.23 16.65 19.05
C ALA A 288 3.57 16.65 19.79
N GLY A 289 4.42 15.63 19.65
CA GLY A 289 5.79 15.59 20.17
C GLY A 289 6.73 16.63 19.57
N ALA A 290 6.50 17.02 18.31
CA ALA A 290 7.29 18.04 17.63
C ALA A 290 7.10 19.45 18.25
N ILE A 291 5.87 19.77 18.70
CA ILE A 291 5.58 21.06 19.36
C ILE A 291 6.29 21.19 20.72
N LYS A 292 6.46 20.09 21.45
CA LYS A 292 7.24 20.07 22.70
C LYS A 292 8.72 20.30 22.46
N ALA A 293 9.29 19.72 21.39
CA ALA A 293 10.68 19.96 21.02
C ALA A 293 10.92 21.43 20.63
N LEU A 294 10.03 22.02 19.82
CA LEU A 294 10.08 23.44 19.48
C LEU A 294 9.88 24.37 20.70
N GLY A 295 9.02 23.99 21.62
CA GLY A 295 8.80 24.72 22.89
C GLY A 295 10.01 24.64 23.82
N SER A 296 10.75 23.53 23.84
CA SER A 296 11.99 23.38 24.62
C SER A 296 13.13 24.27 24.12
N PHE A 297 13.22 24.51 22.82
CA PHE A 297 14.20 25.47 22.27
C PHE A 297 13.89 26.93 22.66
N ARG A 298 12.63 27.30 22.91
CA ARG A 298 12.23 28.63 23.37
C ARG A 298 12.45 28.84 24.86
N SER A 299 12.37 27.81 25.67
CA SER A 299 12.51 27.89 27.12
C SER A 299 13.96 28.08 27.59
N THR A 300 14.96 27.67 26.80
CA THR A 300 16.39 27.82 27.16
C THR A 300 16.94 29.22 26.97
N THR A 301 16.20 30.13 26.34
CA THR A 301 16.65 31.51 26.10
C THR A 301 16.28 32.48 27.23
N HIS A 302 15.46 32.07 28.21
CA HIS A 302 15.01 32.95 29.31
C HIS A 302 15.60 32.63 30.68
N MET A 303 16.64 31.82 30.79
CA MET A 303 17.32 31.57 32.07
C MET A 303 18.78 31.97 32.02
N ARG A 304 19.05 33.21 31.61
CA ARG A 304 20.29 33.95 31.89
C ARG A 304 19.96 35.46 32.02
N ILE A 305 19.45 35.83 33.16
CA ILE A 305 19.68 37.16 33.76
C ILE A 305 19.85 36.94 35.27
#